data_f1c6a463e7e89415d862657904bed996
#
_entry.id   f1c6a463e7e89415d862657904bed996
#
_cell.length_a   1.000
_cell.length_b   1.000
_cell.length_c   1.000
_cell.angle_alpha   90.00
_cell.angle_beta   90.00
_cell.angle_gamma   90.00
#
_symmetry.space_group_name_H-M   'P 1'
#
loop_
_entity.id
_entity.type
_entity.pdbx_description
1 polymer ?
#
loop_
_entity_poly.entity_id
_entity_poly.type
_entity_poly.pdbx_seq_one_letter_code
_entity_poly.pdbx_strand_id
1 'polypeptide(L)'
;MNLDNLDLNKSGAFIIGLSDCGEKITSAGGRVSTQEGTVLGIWQKSQDCEKNAKLIDKVTRSGHNSVVEHTYFNLAFQNVTAVVEQFVIEFRLASFTVKSRRYVDFSDAGFFIPDDADENYKSHMAKLFGLYSEFCEAGVPKEEARLVLPYCLFSNFFCSINGREFLHLLKAMLYGRGSKYPEIVKLGRELKEQAEKLTPGIMTGFDERSKNYMQANPALPFFCD
;
A
#
# COMPACT_ATOMS: atom_id res chain seq x y z
N MET A 1 5.83 16.98 -3.81
CA MET A 1 6.60 15.75 -3.56
C MET A 1 7.80 15.78 -4.49
N ASN A 2 9.02 15.79 -3.96
CA ASN A 2 10.20 15.76 -4.83
C ASN A 2 10.61 14.29 -5.01
N LEU A 3 10.44 13.75 -6.21
CA LEU A 3 10.78 12.38 -6.60
C LEU A 3 12.15 12.30 -7.30
N ASP A 4 12.88 13.42 -7.40
CA ASP A 4 14.09 13.56 -8.22
C ASP A 4 15.29 12.73 -7.71
N ASN A 5 15.26 12.24 -6.48
CA ASN A 5 16.35 11.47 -5.87
C ASN A 5 15.92 10.07 -5.40
N LEU A 6 14.89 9.48 -6.02
CA LEU A 6 14.51 8.10 -5.71
C LEU A 6 15.56 7.14 -6.28
N ASP A 7 16.02 6.22 -5.43
CA ASP A 7 16.80 5.08 -5.86
C ASP A 7 15.86 4.10 -6.60
N LEU A 8 15.99 4.07 -7.93
CA LEU A 8 15.16 3.24 -8.80
C LEU A 8 15.37 1.72 -8.62
N ASN A 9 16.40 1.33 -7.88
CA ASN A 9 16.69 -0.08 -7.58
C ASN A 9 16.29 -0.49 -6.17
N LYS A 10 15.96 0.47 -5.30
CA LYS A 10 15.61 0.21 -3.91
C LYS A 10 14.22 -0.43 -3.78
N SER A 11 14.13 -1.51 -3.02
CA SER A 11 12.84 -2.06 -2.58
C SER A 11 12.13 -1.11 -1.62
N GLY A 12 10.85 -0.82 -1.87
CA GLY A 12 10.09 0.10 -1.03
C GLY A 12 8.65 0.36 -1.47
N ALA A 13 7.93 1.11 -0.63
CA ALA A 13 6.59 1.60 -0.91
C ALA A 13 6.56 3.14 -0.83
N PHE A 14 6.00 3.76 -1.85
CA PHE A 14 6.05 5.21 -2.05
C PHE A 14 4.66 5.77 -2.32
N ILE A 15 4.34 6.90 -1.69
CA ILE A 15 3.19 7.72 -2.10
C ILE A 15 3.70 8.63 -3.22
N ILE A 16 3.27 8.37 -4.45
CA ILE A 16 3.72 9.10 -5.66
C ILE A 16 2.72 10.15 -6.12
N GLY A 17 1.51 10.13 -5.59
CA GLY A 17 0.45 11.09 -5.88
C GLY A 17 -0.54 11.20 -4.74
N LEU A 18 -1.14 12.38 -4.65
CA LEU A 18 -2.20 12.71 -3.72
C LEU A 18 -3.19 13.61 -4.46
N SER A 19 -4.49 13.53 -4.14
CA SER A 19 -5.46 14.51 -4.62
C SER A 19 -4.93 15.93 -4.42
N ASP A 20 -4.94 16.77 -5.44
CA ASP A 20 -4.40 18.15 -5.39
C ASP A 20 -4.94 18.98 -4.23
N CYS A 21 -6.19 18.73 -3.86
CA CYS A 21 -6.84 19.35 -2.72
C CYS A 21 -6.41 18.77 -1.37
N GLY A 22 -5.67 17.64 -1.35
CA GLY A 22 -5.21 17.00 -0.11
C GLY A 22 -6.33 16.76 0.89
N GLU A 23 -6.14 17.21 2.14
CA GLU A 23 -7.12 17.07 3.22
C GLU A 23 -8.29 18.07 3.16
N LYS A 24 -8.23 19.08 2.28
CA LYS A 24 -9.30 20.07 2.14
C LYS A 24 -10.63 19.43 1.74
N ILE A 25 -10.59 18.45 0.83
CA ILE A 25 -11.80 17.75 0.37
C ILE A 25 -12.41 16.90 1.50
N THR A 26 -11.61 16.22 2.28
CA THR A 26 -12.06 15.48 3.47
C THR A 26 -12.74 16.39 4.47
N SER A 27 -12.14 17.55 4.73
CA SER A 27 -12.68 18.56 5.66
C SER A 27 -13.95 19.23 5.13
N ALA A 28 -14.01 19.51 3.83
CA ALA A 28 -15.22 20.03 3.19
C ALA A 28 -16.36 19.01 3.28
N GLY A 29 -16.10 17.73 3.02
CA GLY A 29 -17.06 16.64 3.18
C GLY A 29 -17.64 16.57 4.60
N GLY A 30 -16.79 16.69 5.62
CA GLY A 30 -17.23 16.73 7.01
C GLY A 30 -18.12 17.95 7.33
N ARG A 31 -17.86 19.11 6.72
CA ARG A 31 -18.67 20.32 6.91
C ARG A 31 -20.00 20.25 6.17
N VAL A 32 -20.04 19.67 4.98
CA VAL A 32 -21.27 19.58 4.16
C VAL A 32 -22.39 18.89 4.93
N SER A 33 -22.09 17.90 5.76
CA SER A 33 -23.09 17.18 6.55
C SER A 33 -23.60 17.94 7.79
N THR A 34 -22.94 19.04 8.18
CA THR A 34 -23.20 19.70 9.47
C THR A 34 -23.35 21.21 9.40
N GLN A 35 -23.10 21.83 8.25
CA GLN A 35 -23.13 23.28 8.08
C GLN A 35 -24.11 23.70 6.99
N GLU A 36 -24.75 24.82 7.19
CA GLU A 36 -25.56 25.47 6.17
C GLU A 36 -24.72 26.08 5.04
N GLY A 37 -25.29 26.13 3.85
CA GLY A 37 -24.71 26.75 2.68
C GLY A 37 -24.57 25.78 1.50
N THR A 38 -24.09 26.31 0.39
CA THR A 38 -23.85 25.53 -0.82
C THR A 38 -22.52 24.76 -0.71
N VAL A 39 -22.38 23.65 -1.44
CA VAL A 39 -21.16 22.83 -1.46
C VAL A 39 -19.93 23.66 -1.82
N LEU A 40 -20.03 24.53 -2.84
CA LEU A 40 -18.91 25.39 -3.23
C LEU A 40 -18.59 26.46 -2.18
N GLY A 41 -19.60 27.02 -1.50
CA GLY A 41 -19.38 27.94 -0.39
C GLY A 41 -18.67 27.28 0.79
N ILE A 42 -19.01 26.04 1.10
CA ILE A 42 -18.33 25.22 2.12
C ILE A 42 -16.90 24.91 1.69
N TRP A 43 -16.69 24.54 0.42
CA TRP A 43 -15.36 24.34 -0.14
C TRP A 43 -14.47 25.57 0.02
N GLN A 44 -14.96 26.76 -0.29
CA GLN A 44 -14.22 28.01 -0.11
C GLN A 44 -13.83 28.26 1.34
N LYS A 45 -14.66 27.86 2.31
CA LYS A 45 -14.37 27.94 3.75
C LYS A 45 -13.36 26.91 4.22
N SER A 46 -13.09 25.88 3.44
CA SER A 46 -12.22 24.74 3.80
C SER A 46 -10.76 24.93 3.36
N GLN A 47 -10.26 26.18 3.34
CA GLN A 47 -8.90 26.48 2.90
C GLN A 47 -7.86 26.54 4.04
N ASP A 48 -8.28 26.59 5.29
CA ASP A 48 -7.44 26.68 6.48
C ASP A 48 -6.98 25.28 6.92
N CYS A 49 -5.70 24.96 6.71
CA CYS A 49 -5.14 23.64 6.96
C CYS A 49 -5.21 23.22 8.45
N GLU A 50 -4.95 24.16 9.39
CA GLU A 50 -4.98 23.83 10.83
C GLU A 50 -6.39 23.50 11.31
N LYS A 51 -7.38 24.30 10.87
CA LYS A 51 -8.80 24.02 11.18
C LYS A 51 -9.26 22.73 10.54
N ASN A 52 -8.77 22.41 9.34
CA ASN A 52 -9.07 21.16 8.66
C ASN A 52 -8.54 19.96 9.45
N ALA A 53 -7.30 19.97 9.86
CA ALA A 53 -6.70 18.87 10.62
C ALA A 53 -7.47 18.59 11.93
N LYS A 54 -7.83 19.65 12.69
CA LYS A 54 -8.63 19.53 13.91
C LYS A 54 -10.03 18.95 13.65
N LEU A 55 -10.67 19.38 12.55
CA LEU A 55 -11.99 18.85 12.17
C LEU A 55 -11.90 17.38 11.77
N ILE A 56 -10.92 17.02 10.95
CA ILE A 56 -10.73 15.64 10.49
C ILE A 56 -10.49 14.71 11.68
N ASP A 57 -9.62 15.09 12.62
CA ASP A 57 -9.39 14.31 13.85
C ASP A 57 -10.70 14.12 14.64
N LYS A 58 -11.46 15.19 14.87
CA LYS A 58 -12.73 15.11 15.58
C LYS A 58 -13.72 14.15 14.90
N VAL A 59 -13.89 14.29 13.59
CA VAL A 59 -14.87 13.51 12.80
C VAL A 59 -14.48 12.03 12.73
N THR A 60 -13.19 11.74 12.55
CA THR A 60 -12.66 10.37 12.50
C THR A 60 -12.72 9.68 13.86
N ARG A 61 -12.43 10.39 14.97
CA ARG A 61 -12.62 9.85 16.33
C ARG A 61 -14.08 9.53 16.66
N SER A 62 -15.02 10.27 16.07
CA SER A 62 -16.45 10.01 16.21
C SER A 62 -16.95 8.87 15.30
N GLY A 63 -16.07 8.19 14.57
CA GLY A 63 -16.42 7.05 13.71
C GLY A 63 -16.88 7.41 12.29
N HIS A 64 -16.94 8.69 11.94
CA HIS A 64 -17.37 9.15 10.62
C HIS A 64 -16.23 9.08 9.59
N ASN A 65 -15.76 7.87 9.31
CA ASN A 65 -14.60 7.64 8.42
C ASN A 65 -14.91 7.83 6.92
N SER A 66 -16.18 7.91 6.53
CA SER A 66 -16.55 8.10 5.11
C SER A 66 -16.02 9.40 4.51
N VAL A 67 -15.83 10.45 5.31
CA VAL A 67 -15.28 11.73 4.83
C VAL A 67 -13.84 11.59 4.31
N VAL A 68 -13.10 10.62 4.83
CA VAL A 68 -11.71 10.36 4.42
C VAL A 68 -11.65 9.68 3.04
N GLU A 69 -12.74 9.12 2.56
CA GLU A 69 -12.82 8.49 1.23
C GLU A 69 -12.62 9.48 0.08
N HIS A 70 -12.84 10.79 0.31
CA HIS A 70 -12.64 11.82 -0.70
C HIS A 70 -11.17 12.14 -1.01
N THR A 71 -10.24 11.82 -0.12
CA THR A 71 -8.79 11.95 -0.37
C THR A 71 -8.28 10.67 -1.02
N TYR A 72 -7.61 10.79 -2.17
CA TYR A 72 -7.03 9.66 -2.90
C TYR A 72 -5.52 9.71 -2.90
N PHE A 73 -4.91 8.53 -2.73
CA PHE A 73 -3.48 8.29 -2.79
C PHE A 73 -3.14 7.44 -4.01
N ASN A 74 -2.04 7.77 -4.69
CA ASN A 74 -1.42 6.90 -5.67
C ASN A 74 -0.13 6.37 -5.07
N LEU A 75 -0.03 5.06 -4.96
CA LEU A 75 1.09 4.34 -4.36
C LEU A 75 1.88 3.61 -5.44
N ALA A 76 3.20 3.54 -5.25
CA ALA A 76 4.08 2.66 -6.00
C ALA A 76 4.73 1.67 -5.03
N PHE A 77 4.65 0.40 -5.36
CA PHE A 77 5.39 -0.68 -4.70
C PHE A 77 6.47 -1.16 -5.65
N GLN A 78 7.72 -1.03 -5.24
CA GLN A 78 8.88 -1.30 -6.08
C GLN A 78 9.74 -2.40 -5.49
N ASN A 79 10.07 -3.40 -6.31
CA ASN A 79 10.91 -4.53 -5.95
C ASN A 79 10.49 -5.17 -4.61
N VAL A 80 9.19 -5.42 -4.48
CA VAL A 80 8.58 -6.08 -3.32
C VAL A 80 8.26 -7.53 -3.68
N THR A 81 8.20 -8.43 -2.69
CA THR A 81 7.88 -9.82 -2.97
C THR A 81 6.46 -10.00 -3.52
N ALA A 82 6.23 -11.13 -4.23
CA ALA A 82 4.88 -11.51 -4.64
C ALA A 82 3.95 -11.74 -3.44
N VAL A 83 4.49 -12.03 -2.25
CA VAL A 83 3.71 -12.09 -1.00
C VAL A 83 3.11 -10.73 -0.67
N VAL A 84 3.90 -9.65 -0.76
CA VAL A 84 3.40 -8.26 -0.56
C VAL A 84 2.37 -7.90 -1.61
N GLU A 85 2.63 -8.23 -2.88
CA GLU A 85 1.66 -8.01 -3.97
C GLU A 85 0.32 -8.65 -3.63
N GLN A 86 0.29 -9.95 -3.30
CA GLN A 86 -0.94 -10.68 -2.97
C GLN A 86 -1.63 -10.09 -1.75
N PHE A 87 -0.87 -9.70 -0.72
CA PHE A 87 -1.42 -9.04 0.45
C PHE A 87 -2.13 -7.73 0.13
N VAL A 88 -1.51 -6.89 -0.72
CA VAL A 88 -2.05 -5.55 -1.02
C VAL A 88 -3.23 -5.61 -1.99
N ILE A 89 -3.21 -6.49 -3.00
CA ILE A 89 -4.31 -6.56 -3.99
C ILE A 89 -5.62 -7.12 -3.43
N GLU A 90 -5.64 -7.66 -2.22
CA GLU A 90 -6.87 -8.05 -1.53
C GLU A 90 -7.74 -6.87 -1.09
N PHE A 91 -7.17 -5.68 -0.97
CA PHE A 91 -7.88 -4.45 -0.59
C PHE A 91 -8.71 -3.96 -1.77
N ARG A 92 -9.98 -4.40 -1.83
CA ARG A 92 -10.82 -4.27 -3.03
C ARG A 92 -11.35 -2.86 -3.32
N LEU A 93 -11.31 -1.95 -2.37
CA LEU A 93 -11.67 -0.53 -2.58
C LEU A 93 -10.47 0.28 -3.11
N ALA A 94 -9.66 -0.37 -3.96
CA ALA A 94 -8.50 0.19 -4.62
C ALA A 94 -8.39 -0.35 -6.06
N SER A 95 -7.57 0.33 -6.87
CA SER A 95 -7.26 -0.07 -8.25
C SER A 95 -5.78 -0.41 -8.35
N PHE A 96 -5.45 -1.45 -9.11
CA PHE A 96 -4.09 -1.97 -9.22
C PHE A 96 -3.66 -2.13 -10.67
N THR A 97 -2.38 -1.84 -10.93
CA THR A 97 -1.70 -2.20 -12.18
C THR A 97 -0.40 -2.90 -11.81
N VAL A 98 -0.36 -4.20 -12.01
CA VAL A 98 0.76 -5.06 -11.63
C VAL A 98 1.60 -5.38 -12.87
N LYS A 99 2.95 -5.42 -12.71
CA LYS A 99 3.87 -5.89 -13.76
C LYS A 99 3.50 -7.30 -14.17
N SER A 100 3.10 -7.46 -15.41
CA SER A 100 2.49 -8.71 -15.90
C SER A 100 3.52 -9.82 -16.08
N ARG A 101 3.36 -10.92 -15.37
CA ARG A 101 4.13 -12.16 -15.57
C ARG A 101 3.75 -12.93 -16.85
N ARG A 102 2.75 -12.42 -17.60
CA ARG A 102 2.34 -13.00 -18.90
C ARG A 102 3.08 -12.36 -20.06
N TYR A 103 3.48 -11.08 -19.92
CA TYR A 103 4.05 -10.30 -21.01
C TYR A 103 5.52 -9.94 -20.79
N VAL A 104 5.91 -9.68 -19.54
CA VAL A 104 7.26 -9.28 -19.18
C VAL A 104 8.09 -10.50 -18.85
N ASP A 105 9.36 -10.48 -19.25
CA ASP A 105 10.33 -11.48 -18.85
C ASP A 105 10.76 -11.27 -17.40
N PHE A 106 10.79 -12.36 -16.62
CA PHE A 106 11.16 -12.36 -15.22
C PHE A 106 12.47 -13.12 -14.93
N SER A 107 13.22 -13.50 -15.97
CA SER A 107 14.51 -14.17 -15.81
C SER A 107 15.46 -13.41 -14.88
N ASP A 108 15.50 -12.07 -15.02
CA ASP A 108 16.36 -11.18 -14.24
C ASP A 108 15.58 -10.37 -13.18
N ALA A 109 14.37 -10.76 -12.84
CA ALA A 109 13.54 -9.98 -11.89
C ALA A 109 14.11 -9.95 -10.46
N GLY A 110 14.95 -10.93 -10.10
CA GLY A 110 15.49 -11.09 -8.76
C GLY A 110 14.46 -11.61 -7.75
N PHE A 111 14.94 -11.92 -6.57
CA PHE A 111 14.12 -12.43 -5.48
C PHE A 111 14.63 -11.96 -4.12
N PHE A 112 13.75 -11.98 -3.15
CA PHE A 112 14.08 -11.65 -1.77
C PHE A 112 14.95 -12.74 -1.15
N ILE A 113 16.03 -12.31 -0.48
CA ILE A 113 16.93 -13.16 0.29
C ILE A 113 16.79 -12.74 1.76
N PRO A 114 16.24 -13.61 2.65
CA PRO A 114 16.24 -13.36 4.09
C PRO A 114 17.66 -13.19 4.63
N ASP A 115 17.82 -12.41 5.71
CA ASP A 115 19.14 -12.14 6.31
C ASP A 115 19.81 -13.43 6.85
N ASP A 116 19.00 -14.40 7.26
CA ASP A 116 19.42 -15.72 7.78
C ASP A 116 19.45 -16.81 6.71
N ALA A 117 19.25 -16.46 5.43
CA ALA A 117 19.24 -17.42 4.33
C ALA A 117 20.63 -18.02 4.10
N ASP A 118 20.68 -19.34 4.07
CA ASP A 118 21.89 -20.10 3.71
C ASP A 118 22.11 -20.15 2.19
N GLU A 119 23.26 -20.71 1.79
CA GLU A 119 23.59 -20.91 0.36
C GLU A 119 22.64 -21.91 -0.32
N ASN A 120 22.02 -22.81 0.42
CA ASN A 120 21.04 -23.75 -0.14
C ASN A 120 19.79 -22.99 -0.60
N TYR A 121 19.28 -22.05 0.24
CA TYR A 121 18.15 -21.20 -0.16
C TYR A 121 18.45 -20.45 -1.45
N LYS A 122 19.58 -19.74 -1.52
CA LYS A 122 19.99 -18.97 -2.69
C LYS A 122 20.11 -19.85 -3.93
N SER A 123 20.77 -21.01 -3.79
CA SER A 123 20.94 -21.97 -4.88
C SER A 123 19.61 -22.51 -5.41
N HIS A 124 18.67 -22.85 -4.51
CA HIS A 124 17.35 -23.36 -4.93
C HIS A 124 16.52 -22.29 -5.64
N MET A 125 16.51 -21.05 -5.12
CA MET A 125 15.81 -19.95 -5.78
C MET A 125 16.42 -19.68 -7.16
N ALA A 126 17.74 -19.61 -7.27
CA ALA A 126 18.42 -19.42 -8.57
C ALA A 126 18.08 -20.54 -9.58
N LYS A 127 17.98 -21.81 -9.12
CA LYS A 127 17.54 -22.92 -9.98
C LYS A 127 16.12 -22.75 -10.51
N LEU A 128 15.18 -22.23 -9.70
CA LEU A 128 13.81 -21.99 -10.14
C LEU A 128 13.76 -20.89 -11.22
N PHE A 129 14.56 -19.83 -11.08
CA PHE A 129 14.69 -18.81 -12.11
C PHE A 129 15.37 -19.34 -13.39
N GLY A 130 16.39 -20.19 -13.24
CA GLY A 130 17.00 -20.90 -14.36
C GLY A 130 15.98 -21.75 -15.13
N LEU A 131 15.17 -22.54 -14.41
CA LEU A 131 14.11 -23.36 -15.01
C LEU A 131 13.06 -22.50 -15.75
N TYR A 132 12.71 -21.33 -15.19
CA TYR A 132 11.84 -20.38 -15.89
C TYR A 132 12.45 -19.92 -17.22
N SER A 133 13.75 -19.56 -17.21
CA SER A 133 14.49 -19.16 -18.42
C SER A 133 14.53 -20.27 -19.46
N GLU A 134 14.86 -21.50 -19.04
CA GLU A 134 14.87 -22.68 -19.93
C GLU A 134 13.50 -22.92 -20.58
N PHE A 135 12.40 -22.77 -19.83
CA PHE A 135 11.05 -22.89 -20.38
C PHE A 135 10.76 -21.80 -21.42
N CYS A 136 11.14 -20.55 -21.15
CA CYS A 136 10.98 -19.45 -22.09
C CYS A 136 11.79 -19.67 -23.38
N GLU A 137 13.04 -20.13 -23.26
CA GLU A 137 13.92 -20.46 -24.40
C GLU A 137 13.39 -21.65 -25.21
N ALA A 138 12.77 -22.63 -24.56
CA ALA A 138 12.09 -23.75 -25.21
C ALA A 138 10.75 -23.35 -25.88
N GLY A 139 10.35 -22.08 -25.82
CA GLY A 139 9.13 -21.57 -26.44
C GLY A 139 7.85 -21.80 -25.62
N VAL A 140 7.94 -22.18 -24.33
CA VAL A 140 6.79 -22.25 -23.42
C VAL A 140 6.27 -20.83 -23.20
N PRO A 141 4.95 -20.58 -23.35
CA PRO A 141 4.38 -19.27 -23.10
C PRO A 141 4.70 -18.78 -21.65
N LYS A 142 5.04 -17.49 -21.51
CA LYS A 142 5.37 -16.92 -20.19
C LYS A 142 4.29 -17.11 -19.15
N GLU A 143 3.03 -17.16 -19.56
CA GLU A 143 1.90 -17.40 -18.65
C GLU A 143 1.89 -18.81 -18.03
N GLU A 144 2.56 -19.76 -18.66
CA GLU A 144 2.78 -21.11 -18.15
C GLU A 144 4.14 -21.22 -17.45
N ALA A 145 5.21 -20.74 -18.11
CA ALA A 145 6.57 -20.75 -17.54
C ALA A 145 6.63 -20.11 -16.15
N ARG A 146 5.91 -19.02 -15.91
CA ARG A 146 5.85 -18.31 -14.62
C ARG A 146 5.39 -19.17 -13.43
N LEU A 147 4.77 -20.32 -13.66
CA LEU A 147 4.27 -21.21 -12.60
C LEU A 147 5.40 -21.83 -11.75
N VAL A 148 6.64 -21.82 -12.26
CA VAL A 148 7.81 -22.27 -11.50
C VAL A 148 8.45 -21.17 -10.65
N LEU A 149 8.05 -19.89 -10.85
CA LEU A 149 8.62 -18.77 -10.11
C LEU A 149 8.14 -18.78 -8.65
N PRO A 150 9.05 -18.63 -7.68
CA PRO A 150 8.71 -18.65 -6.25
C PRO A 150 8.03 -17.36 -5.79
N TYR A 151 7.28 -17.40 -4.71
CA TYR A 151 6.61 -16.21 -4.13
C TYR A 151 7.57 -15.15 -3.59
N CYS A 152 8.85 -15.47 -3.41
CA CYS A 152 9.89 -14.50 -3.06
C CYS A 152 10.37 -13.66 -4.25
N LEU A 153 9.89 -13.93 -5.48
CA LEU A 153 10.22 -13.11 -6.66
C LEU A 153 9.83 -11.64 -6.44
N PHE A 154 10.60 -10.73 -7.02
CA PHE A 154 10.26 -9.32 -6.95
C PHE A 154 9.17 -8.93 -7.96
N SER A 155 8.19 -8.23 -7.45
CA SER A 155 7.10 -7.61 -8.20
C SER A 155 7.16 -6.10 -8.11
N ASN A 156 6.49 -5.44 -9.05
CA ASN A 156 6.34 -3.99 -9.13
C ASN A 156 4.89 -3.67 -9.51
N PHE A 157 4.24 -2.76 -8.78
CA PHE A 157 2.86 -2.39 -9.09
C PHE A 157 2.48 -1.00 -8.58
N PHE A 158 1.48 -0.41 -9.24
CA PHE A 158 0.80 0.79 -8.77
C PHE A 158 -0.51 0.44 -8.07
N CYS A 159 -0.86 1.25 -7.09
CA CYS A 159 -2.13 1.17 -6.38
C CYS A 159 -2.74 2.57 -6.25
N SER A 160 -3.99 2.75 -6.67
CA SER A 160 -4.77 3.96 -6.41
C SER A 160 -5.84 3.64 -5.38
N ILE A 161 -5.85 4.35 -4.25
CA ILE A 161 -6.62 3.98 -3.07
C ILE A 161 -7.20 5.23 -2.39
N ASN A 162 -8.46 5.16 -1.93
CA ASN A 162 -9.03 6.24 -1.13
C ASN A 162 -8.48 6.23 0.30
N GLY A 163 -8.58 7.37 1.01
CA GLY A 163 -7.96 7.52 2.32
C GLY A 163 -8.50 6.57 3.38
N ARG A 164 -9.78 6.19 3.35
CA ARG A 164 -10.33 5.23 4.31
C ARG A 164 -9.72 3.84 4.11
N GLU A 165 -9.67 3.37 2.88
CA GLU A 165 -9.07 2.07 2.54
C GLU A 165 -7.55 2.09 2.72
N PHE A 166 -6.89 3.22 2.50
CA PHE A 166 -5.48 3.41 2.81
C PHE A 166 -5.19 3.25 4.32
N LEU A 167 -6.01 3.85 5.19
CA LEU A 167 -5.89 3.64 6.63
C LEU A 167 -6.15 2.17 7.02
N HIS A 168 -7.09 1.49 6.33
CA HIS A 168 -7.35 0.08 6.53
C HIS A 168 -6.15 -0.78 6.12
N LEU A 169 -5.55 -0.50 4.95
CA LEU A 169 -4.31 -1.15 4.50
C LEU A 169 -3.18 -0.98 5.52
N LEU A 170 -2.91 0.25 5.97
CA LEU A 170 -1.87 0.52 6.97
C LEU A 170 -2.11 -0.23 8.29
N LYS A 171 -3.37 -0.27 8.77
CA LYS A 171 -3.73 -1.04 9.96
C LYS A 171 -3.46 -2.53 9.79
N ALA A 172 -3.83 -3.09 8.64
CA ALA A 172 -3.59 -4.49 8.33
C ALA A 172 -2.09 -4.81 8.23
N MET A 173 -1.29 -3.91 7.65
CA MET A 173 0.17 -4.06 7.55
C MET A 173 0.86 -4.01 8.91
N LEU A 174 0.50 -3.05 9.76
CA LEU A 174 1.24 -2.74 10.99
C LEU A 174 0.67 -3.43 12.24
N TYR A 175 -0.64 -3.62 12.31
CA TYR A 175 -1.37 -4.10 13.50
C TYR A 175 -2.22 -5.34 13.23
N GLY A 176 -2.43 -5.70 11.97
CA GLY A 176 -3.23 -6.84 11.55
C GLY A 176 -2.37 -8.04 11.12
N ARG A 177 -2.91 -8.82 10.20
CA ARG A 177 -2.28 -10.04 9.67
C ARG A 177 -0.90 -9.80 9.04
N GLY A 178 -0.65 -8.61 8.48
CA GLY A 178 0.65 -8.23 7.90
C GLY A 178 1.76 -8.04 8.94
N SER A 179 1.41 -7.82 10.22
CA SER A 179 2.39 -7.57 11.30
C SER A 179 3.33 -8.74 11.58
N LYS A 180 2.99 -9.94 11.10
CA LYS A 180 3.83 -11.14 11.19
C LYS A 180 4.93 -11.20 10.11
N TYR A 181 4.86 -10.34 9.08
CA TYR A 181 5.77 -10.34 7.94
C TYR A 181 6.67 -9.11 7.98
N PRO A 182 7.98 -9.25 8.25
CA PRO A 182 8.91 -8.11 8.38
C PRO A 182 8.90 -7.14 7.19
N GLU A 183 8.83 -7.67 5.97
CA GLU A 183 8.76 -6.85 4.76
C GLU A 183 7.49 -6.01 4.72
N ILE A 184 6.33 -6.59 5.01
CA ILE A 184 5.05 -5.86 5.03
C ILE A 184 5.07 -4.76 6.10
N VAL A 185 5.61 -5.05 7.29
CA VAL A 185 5.75 -4.07 8.37
C VAL A 185 6.66 -2.91 7.95
N LYS A 186 7.81 -3.21 7.32
CA LYS A 186 8.74 -2.19 6.80
C LYS A 186 8.02 -1.25 5.82
N LEU A 187 7.35 -1.81 4.80
CA LEU A 187 6.63 -1.04 3.80
C LEU A 187 5.48 -0.23 4.40
N GLY A 188 4.76 -0.79 5.37
CA GLY A 188 3.72 -0.09 6.12
C GLY A 188 4.25 1.12 6.89
N ARG A 189 5.44 1.01 7.50
CA ARG A 189 6.11 2.15 8.18
C ARG A 189 6.53 3.23 7.17
N GLU A 190 7.13 2.83 6.04
CA GLU A 190 7.52 3.75 4.97
C GLU A 190 6.31 4.57 4.46
N LEU A 191 5.18 3.92 4.20
CA LEU A 191 3.95 4.60 3.79
C LEU A 191 3.37 5.49 4.89
N LYS A 192 3.38 5.02 6.15
CA LYS A 192 2.89 5.79 7.30
C LYS A 192 3.68 7.08 7.47
N GLU A 193 5.01 7.03 7.47
CA GLU A 193 5.89 8.19 7.60
C GLU A 193 5.67 9.23 6.49
N GLN A 194 5.43 8.77 5.26
CA GLN A 194 5.12 9.65 4.14
C GLN A 194 3.72 10.29 4.32
N ALA A 195 2.72 9.50 4.73
CA ALA A 195 1.36 9.97 4.93
C ALA A 195 1.27 10.99 6.09
N GLU A 196 2.02 10.80 7.17
CA GLU A 196 2.09 11.75 8.28
C GLU A 196 2.58 13.15 7.85
N LYS A 197 3.46 13.21 6.86
CA LYS A 197 3.93 14.47 6.28
C LYS A 197 2.93 15.09 5.30
N LEU A 198 2.24 14.26 4.52
CA LEU A 198 1.36 14.71 3.43
C LEU A 198 -0.07 14.99 3.89
N THR A 199 -0.56 14.23 4.86
CA THR A 199 -1.94 14.26 5.36
C THR A 199 -1.97 14.13 6.89
N PRO A 200 -1.39 15.10 7.63
CA PRO A 200 -1.25 15.03 9.09
C PRO A 200 -2.59 14.93 9.82
N GLY A 201 -3.65 15.56 9.32
CA GLY A 201 -4.97 15.49 9.93
C GLY A 201 -5.59 14.09 9.82
N ILE A 202 -5.48 13.43 8.66
CA ILE A 202 -5.94 12.05 8.46
C ILE A 202 -5.15 11.08 9.36
N MET A 203 -3.85 11.32 9.51
CA MET A 203 -2.95 10.46 10.30
C MET A 203 -2.98 10.73 11.80
N THR A 204 -3.58 11.85 12.26
CA THR A 204 -3.64 12.18 13.69
C THR A 204 -4.24 11.03 14.51
N GLY A 205 -3.49 10.57 15.52
CA GLY A 205 -3.91 9.48 16.42
C GLY A 205 -4.08 8.12 15.73
N PHE A 206 -3.46 7.90 14.58
CA PHE A 206 -3.55 6.65 13.83
C PHE A 206 -3.16 5.42 14.68
N ASP A 207 -1.99 5.46 15.34
CA ASP A 207 -1.51 4.33 16.14
C ASP A 207 -2.44 4.03 17.30
N GLU A 208 -2.92 5.06 18.00
CA GLU A 208 -3.84 4.90 19.12
C GLU A 208 -5.17 4.28 18.70
N ARG A 209 -5.74 4.75 17.58
CA ARG A 209 -6.96 4.19 17.00
C ARG A 209 -6.78 2.76 16.44
N SER A 210 -5.54 2.32 16.25
CA SER A 210 -5.20 1.03 15.68
C SER A 210 -4.81 -0.03 16.71
N LYS A 211 -4.59 0.33 17.99
CA LYS A 211 -4.14 -0.58 19.05
C LYS A 211 -4.99 -1.84 19.19
N ASN A 212 -6.30 -1.72 18.99
CA ASN A 212 -7.24 -2.83 19.14
C ASN A 212 -7.66 -3.46 17.79
N TYR A 213 -6.97 -3.14 16.71
CA TYR A 213 -7.35 -3.60 15.37
C TYR A 213 -7.39 -5.13 15.28
N MET A 214 -6.40 -5.82 15.86
CA MET A 214 -6.34 -7.30 15.89
C MET A 214 -7.50 -7.92 16.66
N GLN A 215 -7.95 -7.29 17.75
CA GLN A 215 -9.09 -7.79 18.54
C GLN A 215 -10.41 -7.66 17.78
N ALA A 216 -10.58 -6.54 17.07
CA ALA A 216 -11.78 -6.26 16.28
C ALA A 216 -11.82 -7.05 14.96
N ASN A 217 -10.66 -7.35 14.40
CA ASN A 217 -10.50 -8.01 13.11
C ASN A 217 -9.50 -9.17 13.26
N PRO A 218 -9.91 -10.29 13.91
CA PRO A 218 -9.04 -11.45 14.01
C PRO A 218 -8.65 -11.88 12.59
N ALA A 219 -7.37 -11.84 12.30
CA ALA A 219 -6.86 -12.19 10.99
C ALA A 219 -7.12 -13.68 10.75
N LEU A 220 -7.81 -13.99 9.68
CA LEU A 220 -7.67 -15.30 9.08
C LEU A 220 -6.21 -15.44 8.65
N PRO A 221 -5.53 -16.54 8.95
CA PRO A 221 -4.16 -16.73 8.50
C PRO A 221 -4.13 -16.60 6.98
N PHE A 222 -3.19 -15.81 6.47
CA PHE A 222 -2.99 -15.63 5.03
C PHE A 222 -2.57 -16.93 4.37
N PHE A 223 -1.84 -17.73 5.12
CA PHE A 223 -1.53 -19.14 4.81
C PHE A 223 -2.01 -19.96 6.00
N CYS A 224 -2.71 -21.05 5.72
CA CYS A 224 -2.97 -22.07 6.73
C CYS A 224 -1.61 -22.60 7.23
N ASP A 225 -1.45 -22.72 8.55
CA ASP A 225 -0.31 -23.40 9.15
C ASP A 225 -0.21 -24.84 8.66
#